data_4e4d411ac0adf6390de9df3676b742e7
#
_entry.id   4e4d411ac0adf6390de9df3676b742e7
#
_cell.length_a   1.000
_cell.length_b   1.000
_cell.length_c   1.000
_cell.angle_alpha   90.00
_cell.angle_beta   90.00
_cell.angle_gamma   90.00
#
_symmetry.space_group_name_H-M   'P 1'
#
loop_
_entity.id
_entity.type
_entity.pdbx_description
1 polymer ?
#
loop_
_entity_poly.entity_id
_entity_poly.type
_entity_poly.pdbx_seq_one_letter_code
_entity_poly.pdbx_strand_id
1 'polypeptide(L)'
;DLNRDNVATTQIETKHMQNAFFEWNPQIVADHHGQPSQYFFPPAALPINPNLPQPVTNKWLDIFGRANARAFDERKWDYYVRDIFDLFYVGYWDSFPSLNGAIGMTYETDGGGFKGLRWTRDDGSIVTLRSA
;
A
#
# COMPACT_ATOMS: atom_id res chain seq x y z
N ASP A 1 -16.69 -4.32 -0.39
CA ASP A 1 -15.29 -3.92 -0.21
C ASP A 1 -14.81 -3.24 -1.49
N LEU A 2 -14.58 -1.93 -1.42
CA LEU A 2 -14.21 -1.10 -2.58
C LEU A 2 -12.85 -1.54 -3.17
N ASN A 3 -11.91 -1.94 -2.32
CA ASN A 3 -10.60 -2.42 -2.76
C ASN A 3 -10.61 -3.85 -3.33
N ARG A 4 -11.75 -4.33 -3.77
CA ARG A 4 -11.93 -5.58 -4.52
C ARG A 4 -12.83 -5.38 -5.75
N ASP A 5 -13.40 -4.18 -5.91
CA ASP A 5 -14.48 -3.93 -6.85
C ASP A 5 -14.00 -3.35 -8.21
N ASN A 6 -12.70 -3.13 -8.41
CA ASN A 6 -12.20 -2.49 -9.64
C ASN A 6 -12.40 -3.29 -10.93
N VAL A 7 -12.74 -4.57 -10.82
CA VAL A 7 -13.12 -5.40 -11.98
C VAL A 7 -14.63 -5.36 -12.22
N ALA A 8 -15.41 -5.64 -11.18
CA ALA A 8 -16.88 -5.73 -11.29
C ALA A 8 -17.53 -4.34 -11.37
N THR A 9 -16.91 -3.34 -10.74
CA THR A 9 -17.34 -1.93 -10.74
C THR A 9 -18.81 -1.78 -10.36
N THR A 10 -19.20 -2.50 -9.32
CA THR A 10 -20.60 -2.56 -8.85
C THR A 10 -20.97 -1.37 -7.99
N GLN A 11 -20.01 -0.83 -7.25
CA GLN A 11 -20.21 0.27 -6.31
C GLN A 11 -20.07 1.61 -7.02
N ILE A 12 -20.92 2.56 -6.64
CA ILE A 12 -20.90 3.90 -7.23
C ILE A 12 -19.58 4.63 -6.92
N GLU A 13 -19.02 4.41 -5.75
CA GLU A 13 -17.74 4.96 -5.33
C GLU A 13 -16.60 4.46 -6.23
N THR A 14 -16.57 3.16 -6.55
CA THR A 14 -15.59 2.59 -7.48
C THR A 14 -15.68 3.24 -8.86
N LYS A 15 -16.92 3.45 -9.36
CA LYS A 15 -17.13 4.14 -10.65
C LYS A 15 -16.56 5.56 -10.64
N HIS A 16 -16.81 6.30 -9.57
CA HIS A 16 -16.33 7.67 -9.43
C HIS A 16 -14.79 7.70 -9.33
N MET A 17 -14.19 6.81 -8.55
CA MET A 17 -12.75 6.72 -8.41
C MET A 17 -12.07 6.33 -9.74
N GLN A 18 -12.62 5.36 -10.48
CA GLN A 18 -12.12 4.99 -11.80
C GLN A 18 -12.27 6.14 -12.82
N ASN A 19 -13.41 6.84 -12.81
CA ASN A 19 -13.60 8.00 -13.68
C ASN A 19 -12.55 9.08 -13.38
N ALA A 20 -12.32 9.42 -12.12
CA ALA A 20 -11.29 10.37 -11.73
C ALA A 20 -9.88 9.88 -12.16
N PHE A 21 -9.58 8.60 -11.94
CA PHE A 21 -8.31 8.01 -12.38
C PHE A 21 -8.09 8.19 -13.90
N PHE A 22 -9.07 7.86 -14.71
CA PHE A 22 -8.94 7.98 -16.16
C PHE A 22 -8.95 9.44 -16.66
N GLU A 23 -9.67 10.33 -15.97
CA GLU A 23 -9.67 11.77 -16.29
C GLU A 23 -8.30 12.41 -16.01
N TRP A 24 -7.71 12.12 -14.84
CA TRP A 24 -6.43 12.70 -14.42
C TRP A 24 -5.22 11.98 -14.99
N ASN A 25 -5.37 10.70 -15.36
CA ASN A 25 -4.30 9.83 -15.87
C ASN A 25 -2.98 9.96 -15.07
N PRO A 26 -3.01 9.69 -13.76
CA PRO A 26 -1.86 9.89 -12.89
C PRO A 26 -0.75 8.90 -13.20
N GLN A 27 0.50 9.31 -13.03
CA GLN A 27 1.66 8.41 -13.14
C GLN A 27 1.86 7.54 -11.89
N ILE A 28 1.33 7.99 -10.76
CA ILE A 28 1.49 7.33 -9.46
C ILE A 28 0.13 7.32 -8.76
N VAL A 29 -0.19 6.18 -8.16
CA VAL A 29 -1.36 6.03 -7.28
C VAL A 29 -0.90 5.37 -5.98
N ALA A 30 -1.16 6.03 -4.86
CA ALA A 30 -0.91 5.49 -3.53
C ALA A 30 -2.25 5.20 -2.84
N ASP A 31 -2.49 3.93 -2.55
CA ASP A 31 -3.65 3.44 -1.83
C ASP A 31 -3.31 3.34 -0.34
N HIS A 32 -3.84 4.26 0.46
CA HIS A 32 -3.52 4.37 1.88
C HIS A 32 -4.53 3.65 2.75
N HIS A 33 -4.05 2.71 3.53
CA HIS A 33 -4.81 1.91 4.47
C HIS A 33 -4.27 2.01 5.90
N GLY A 34 -4.86 1.24 6.80
CA GLY A 34 -4.41 1.09 8.17
C GLY A 34 -4.57 -0.34 8.64
N GLN A 35 -3.61 -0.84 9.37
CA GLN A 35 -3.61 -2.17 9.96
C GLN A 35 -3.22 -2.12 11.43
N PRO A 36 -3.48 -3.18 12.22
CA PRO A 36 -3.19 -3.16 13.66
C PRO A 36 -1.73 -3.51 14.01
N SER A 37 -0.81 -3.41 13.08
CA SER A 37 0.60 -3.76 13.30
C SER A 37 1.54 -2.66 12.80
N GLN A 38 2.67 -3.03 12.28
CA GLN A 38 3.70 -2.12 11.77
C GLN A 38 3.29 -1.46 10.44
N TYR A 39 4.01 -0.43 10.06
CA TYR A 39 3.89 0.18 8.73
C TYR A 39 4.31 -0.79 7.64
N PHE A 40 3.56 -0.77 6.54
CA PHE A 40 3.93 -1.40 5.28
C PHE A 40 4.02 -0.34 4.18
N PHE A 41 5.00 -0.50 3.32
CA PHE A 41 5.12 0.24 2.07
C PHE A 41 5.82 -0.62 1.00
N PRO A 42 5.81 -0.23 -0.27
CA PRO A 42 6.47 -1.00 -1.32
C PRO A 42 7.93 -1.36 -1.01
N PRO A 43 8.47 -2.43 -1.58
CA PRO A 43 7.89 -3.30 -2.62
C PRO A 43 6.87 -4.31 -2.08
N ALA A 44 5.91 -4.65 -2.93
CA ALA A 44 4.88 -5.64 -2.65
C ALA A 44 5.45 -7.06 -2.46
N ALA A 45 4.67 -7.92 -1.79
CA ALA A 45 4.93 -9.35 -1.72
C ALA A 45 4.67 -10.06 -3.07
N LEU A 46 5.09 -11.30 -3.17
CA LEU A 46 4.68 -12.18 -4.24
C LEU A 46 3.31 -12.82 -3.92
N PRO A 47 2.50 -13.14 -4.92
CA PRO A 47 2.82 -13.03 -6.35
C PRO A 47 2.60 -11.63 -6.92
N ILE A 48 3.31 -11.33 -8.00
CA ILE A 48 3.07 -10.15 -8.84
C ILE A 48 2.30 -10.58 -10.10
N ASN A 49 1.30 -9.82 -10.50
CA ASN A 49 0.51 -10.12 -11.69
C ASN A 49 1.42 -10.15 -12.95
N PRO A 50 1.39 -11.25 -13.73
CA PRO A 50 2.28 -11.40 -14.88
C PRO A 50 1.99 -10.41 -16.03
N ASN A 51 0.82 -9.80 -16.05
CA ASN A 51 0.46 -8.79 -17.06
C ASN A 51 0.96 -7.39 -16.75
N LEU A 52 1.52 -7.17 -15.56
CA LEU A 52 2.15 -5.89 -15.24
C LEU A 52 3.45 -5.72 -16.02
N PRO A 53 3.81 -4.48 -16.40
CA PRO A 53 5.11 -4.18 -16.99
C PRO A 53 6.22 -4.29 -15.92
N GLN A 54 6.51 -5.50 -15.50
CA GLN A 54 7.31 -5.81 -14.30
C GLN A 54 8.65 -5.07 -14.22
N PRO A 55 9.45 -4.93 -15.29
CA PRO A 55 10.72 -4.20 -15.17
C PRO A 55 10.54 -2.74 -14.75
N VAL A 56 9.49 -2.07 -15.25
CA VAL A 56 9.17 -0.68 -14.91
C VAL A 56 8.57 -0.59 -13.52
N THR A 57 7.56 -1.43 -13.24
CA THR A 57 6.89 -1.48 -11.94
C THR A 57 7.87 -1.79 -10.82
N ASN A 58 8.66 -2.85 -10.95
CA ASN A 58 9.63 -3.26 -9.93
C ASN A 58 10.70 -2.18 -9.68
N LYS A 59 11.18 -1.51 -10.74
CA LYS A 59 12.12 -0.39 -10.61
C LYS A 59 11.56 0.72 -9.74
N TRP A 60 10.35 1.16 -10.01
CA TRP A 60 9.75 2.28 -9.28
C TRP A 60 9.34 1.90 -7.86
N LEU A 61 8.79 0.71 -7.66
CA LEU A 61 8.49 0.20 -6.32
C LEU A 61 9.75 0.10 -5.45
N ASP A 62 10.90 -0.29 -6.03
CA ASP A 62 12.17 -0.33 -5.32
C ASP A 62 12.69 1.09 -4.99
N ILE A 63 12.58 2.04 -5.91
CA ILE A 63 12.98 3.44 -5.69
C ILE A 63 12.19 4.06 -4.53
N PHE A 64 10.85 3.96 -4.57
CA PHE A 64 9.99 4.48 -3.51
C PHE A 64 10.21 3.74 -2.19
N GLY A 65 10.28 2.41 -2.24
CA GLY A 65 10.53 1.59 -1.06
C GLY A 65 11.83 1.94 -0.35
N ARG A 66 12.93 2.10 -1.08
CA ARG A 66 14.22 2.51 -0.49
C ARG A 66 14.19 3.92 0.07
N ALA A 67 13.45 4.84 -0.55
CA ALA A 67 13.30 6.19 -0.02
C ALA A 67 12.54 6.18 1.30
N ASN A 68 11.43 5.42 1.37
CA ASN A 68 10.66 5.23 2.58
C ASN A 68 11.49 4.54 3.67
N ALA A 69 12.20 3.45 3.34
CA ALA A 69 13.04 2.74 4.28
C ALA A 69 14.07 3.67 4.94
N ARG A 70 14.79 4.47 4.15
CA ARG A 70 15.74 5.47 4.72
C ARG A 70 15.06 6.42 5.70
N ALA A 71 13.89 6.94 5.35
CA ALA A 71 13.18 7.88 6.21
C ALA A 71 12.70 7.25 7.52
N PHE A 72 12.31 5.97 7.48
CA PHE A 72 11.90 5.21 8.66
C PHE A 72 13.10 4.81 9.51
N ASP A 73 14.19 4.34 8.89
CA ASP A 73 15.44 3.97 9.59
C ASP A 73 16.03 5.18 10.35
N GLU A 74 16.04 6.38 9.75
CA GLU A 74 16.48 7.61 10.39
C GLU A 74 15.67 7.94 11.66
N ARG A 75 14.39 7.55 11.69
CA ARG A 75 13.48 7.77 12.82
C ARG A 75 13.38 6.59 13.77
N LYS A 76 14.01 5.47 13.42
CA LYS A 76 13.92 4.20 14.14
C LYS A 76 12.45 3.71 14.27
N TRP A 77 11.69 3.90 13.21
CA TRP A 77 10.33 3.41 13.09
C TRP A 77 10.32 2.03 12.47
N ASP A 78 9.49 1.14 13.03
CA ASP A 78 9.34 -0.22 12.51
C ASP A 78 8.49 -0.22 11.24
N TYR A 79 8.90 -1.03 10.29
CA TYR A 79 8.16 -1.28 9.04
C TYR A 79 8.49 -2.66 8.49
N TYR A 80 7.71 -3.09 7.50
CA TYR A 80 8.05 -4.26 6.70
C TYR A 80 7.73 -4.03 5.23
N VAL A 81 8.31 -4.84 4.38
CA VAL A 81 8.15 -4.83 2.93
C VAL A 81 8.13 -6.27 2.41
N ARG A 82 7.62 -6.49 1.21
CA ARG A 82 7.62 -7.80 0.53
C ARG A 82 6.90 -8.91 1.32
N ASP A 83 5.94 -8.54 2.13
CA ASP A 83 5.17 -9.47 2.95
C ASP A 83 3.69 -9.07 2.95
N ILE A 84 2.77 -10.04 3.09
CA ILE A 84 1.31 -9.93 3.14
C ILE A 84 0.69 -9.30 1.89
N PHE A 85 1.03 -8.06 1.55
CA PHE A 85 0.37 -7.28 0.49
C PHE A 85 1.04 -7.54 -0.86
N ASP A 86 0.35 -8.30 -1.70
CA ASP A 86 0.78 -8.64 -3.06
C ASP A 86 0.27 -7.65 -4.12
N LEU A 87 0.73 -7.81 -5.34
CA LEU A 87 0.32 -7.00 -6.50
C LEU A 87 -0.23 -7.94 -7.59
N PHE A 88 -1.18 -8.80 -7.25
CA PHE A 88 -1.66 -9.85 -8.13
C PHE A 88 -3.11 -9.69 -8.56
N TYR A 89 -4.03 -9.51 -7.61
CA TYR A 89 -5.44 -9.42 -7.94
C TYR A 89 -5.78 -8.10 -8.61
N VAL A 90 -6.33 -8.18 -9.80
CA VAL A 90 -6.61 -7.02 -10.68
C VAL A 90 -7.62 -6.02 -10.13
N GLY A 91 -8.35 -6.38 -9.10
CA GLY A 91 -9.36 -5.53 -8.47
C GLY A 91 -8.86 -4.63 -7.35
N TYR A 92 -7.58 -4.74 -6.94
CA TYR A 92 -6.97 -3.85 -5.94
C TYR A 92 -6.68 -2.46 -6.50
N TRP A 93 -6.65 -1.44 -5.62
CA TRP A 93 -6.28 -0.07 -5.96
C TRP A 93 -4.78 0.17 -6.12
N ASP A 94 -3.97 -0.83 -6.05
CA ASP A 94 -2.57 -0.82 -6.50
C ASP A 94 -2.40 -1.54 -7.84
N SER A 95 -3.04 -2.69 -8.00
CA SER A 95 -2.96 -3.50 -9.22
C SER A 95 -3.73 -2.90 -10.39
N PHE A 96 -4.93 -2.37 -10.15
CA PHE A 96 -5.74 -1.75 -11.19
C PHE A 96 -5.05 -0.55 -11.85
N PRO A 97 -4.54 0.44 -11.11
CA PRO A 97 -3.76 1.53 -11.72
C PRO A 97 -2.50 1.03 -12.43
N SER A 98 -1.82 0.03 -11.84
CA SER A 98 -0.60 -0.53 -12.43
C SER A 98 -0.85 -1.22 -13.76
N LEU A 99 -2.00 -1.87 -13.93
CA LEU A 99 -2.43 -2.45 -15.20
C LEU A 99 -2.87 -1.41 -16.22
N ASN A 100 -3.16 -0.20 -15.79
CA ASN A 100 -3.57 0.93 -16.62
C ASN A 100 -2.48 2.00 -16.80
N GLY A 101 -1.22 1.66 -16.56
CA GLY A 101 -0.05 2.48 -16.91
C GLY A 101 0.50 3.38 -15.81
N ALA A 102 -0.09 3.39 -14.61
CA ALA A 102 0.45 4.07 -13.44
C ALA A 102 1.42 3.15 -12.66
N ILE A 103 2.01 3.67 -11.61
CA ILE A 103 2.68 2.90 -10.56
C ILE A 103 1.75 2.90 -9.35
N GLY A 104 1.00 1.81 -9.17
CA GLY A 104 0.13 1.61 -8.04
C GLY A 104 0.90 1.06 -6.84
N MET A 105 0.60 1.57 -5.66
CA MET A 105 1.28 1.20 -4.41
C MET A 105 0.31 1.15 -3.26
N THR A 106 0.40 0.12 -2.43
CA THR A 106 -0.28 0.06 -1.14
C THR A 106 0.63 0.57 -0.04
N TYR A 107 0.08 1.39 0.84
CA TYR A 107 0.68 1.85 2.08
C TYR A 107 -0.23 1.50 3.24
N GLU A 108 0.30 0.80 4.24
CA GLU A 108 -0.42 0.51 5.48
C GLU A 108 0.21 1.29 6.62
N THR A 109 -0.58 2.12 7.26
CA THR A 109 -0.12 2.83 8.46
C THR A 109 -0.27 1.94 9.69
N ASP A 110 0.55 2.16 10.70
CA ASP A 110 0.33 1.55 12.02
C ASP A 110 -1.02 2.04 12.56
N GLY A 111 -1.97 1.13 12.63
CA GLY A 111 -3.33 1.42 13.05
C GLY A 111 -3.50 1.54 14.55
N GLY A 112 -2.66 2.34 15.21
CA GLY A 112 -2.67 2.53 16.66
C GLY A 112 -4.05 2.70 17.28
N GLY A 113 -5.01 3.24 16.53
CA GLY A 113 -6.40 3.36 16.94
C GLY A 113 -7.11 2.04 17.21
N PHE A 114 -6.71 0.95 16.57
CA PHE A 114 -7.27 -0.39 16.81
C PHE A 114 -6.82 -1.00 18.14
N LYS A 115 -5.64 -0.63 18.61
CA LYS A 115 -5.04 -1.12 19.86
C LYS A 115 -5.20 -0.14 21.02
N GLY A 116 -5.85 1.00 20.77
CA GLY A 116 -6.03 2.05 21.74
C GLY A 116 -4.83 3.00 21.83
N LEU A 117 -4.77 3.78 22.92
CA LEU A 117 -3.76 4.82 23.10
C LEU A 117 -2.39 4.28 23.53
N ARG A 118 -2.32 3.02 23.90
CA ARG A 118 -1.11 2.35 24.38
C ARG A 118 -1.22 0.85 24.19
N TRP A 119 -0.18 0.24 23.62
CA TRP A 119 -0.08 -1.23 23.48
C TRP A 119 1.35 -1.71 23.68
N THR A 120 1.50 -2.99 23.90
CA THR A 120 2.80 -3.66 24.04
C THR A 120 3.06 -4.47 22.78
N ARG A 121 4.21 -4.30 22.16
CA ARG A 121 4.69 -5.13 21.05
C ARG A 121 5.13 -6.50 21.53
N ASP A 122 5.36 -7.42 20.63
CA ASP A 122 5.79 -8.79 20.92
C ASP A 122 7.17 -8.83 21.58
N ASP A 123 8.02 -7.83 21.33
CA ASP A 123 9.32 -7.66 21.99
C ASP A 123 9.24 -7.05 23.40
N GLY A 124 8.02 -6.78 23.89
CA GLY A 124 7.76 -6.17 25.19
C GLY A 124 7.85 -4.64 25.23
N SER A 125 8.19 -3.98 24.13
CA SER A 125 8.22 -2.52 24.08
C SER A 125 6.81 -1.92 24.13
N ILE A 126 6.70 -0.75 24.75
CA ILE A 126 5.42 -0.04 24.85
C ILE A 126 5.37 1.05 23.78
N VAL A 127 4.31 1.00 22.99
CA VAL A 127 4.00 2.00 21.96
C VAL A 127 2.81 2.83 22.41
N THR A 128 2.86 4.11 22.12
CA THR A 128 1.77 5.06 22.36
C THR A 128 1.45 5.80 21.06
N LEU A 129 0.29 6.45 20.97
CA LEU A 129 -0.04 7.31 19.83
C LEU A 129 1.00 8.40 19.52
N ARG A 130 1.80 8.77 20.52
CA ARG A 130 2.85 9.78 20.34
C ARG A 130 4.15 9.18 19.77
N SER A 131 4.35 7.88 19.94
CA SER A 131 5.56 7.15 19.52
C SER A 131 5.30 6.15 18.37
N ALA A 132 4.08 6.13 17.86
CA ALA A 132 3.70 5.33 16.69
C ALA A 132 4.07 6.04 15.39
#